data_c6e7b83b2bdcface8f89686a07508e05
#
_entry.id   c6e7b83b2bdcface8f89686a07508e05
#
_cell.length_a   1.000
_cell.length_b   1.000
_cell.length_c   1.000
_cell.angle_alpha   90.00
_cell.angle_beta   90.00
_cell.angle_gamma   90.00
#
_symmetry.space_group_name_H-M   'P 1'
#
loop_
_entity.id
_entity.type
_entity.pdbx_description
1 polymer ?
#
loop_
_entity_poly.entity_id
_entity_poly.type
_entity_poly.pdbx_seq_one_letter_code
_entity_poly.pdbx_strand_id
1 'polypeptide(L)'
;MENCAVLSAEHMNLYYGTFQALKDVNLTVDEHAVTALIGPSGCGKSTFIKTLNRMNDLVPGVRVEGKILYRGRDIFEKGLDVTLLRKRIGMVFQKPNPFPMSVYDNVGYGPRLHGVHSKKELDAIVEQALRGAAIWDEVKDRLKKSALGLSGGQQQRLCIARALAVKPDVLLMDEPTSALDPLSTSK
;
A
#
# COMPACT_ATOMS: atom_id res chain seq x y z
N MET A 1 8.89 -5.44 25.85
CA MET A 1 7.69 -5.74 25.03
C MET A 1 8.19 -6.68 23.94
N GLU A 2 7.71 -7.92 23.90
CA GLU A 2 8.04 -8.81 22.79
C GLU A 2 7.47 -8.19 21.52
N ASN A 3 8.34 -7.86 20.56
CA ASN A 3 7.92 -7.40 19.24
C ASN A 3 7.15 -8.54 18.57
N CYS A 4 5.86 -8.34 18.34
CA CYS A 4 5.04 -9.32 17.65
C CYS A 4 5.15 -9.09 16.14
N ALA A 5 5.58 -10.09 15.41
CA ALA A 5 5.67 -10.03 13.95
C ALA A 5 4.28 -9.85 13.33
N VAL A 6 4.09 -8.78 12.57
CA VAL A 6 2.85 -8.55 11.79
C VAL A 6 2.90 -9.24 10.44
N LEU A 7 4.10 -9.29 9.81
CA LEU A 7 4.37 -10.03 8.59
C LEU A 7 5.67 -10.82 8.73
N SER A 8 5.69 -12.02 8.18
CA SER A 8 6.94 -12.77 7.99
C SER A 8 6.96 -13.47 6.63
N ALA A 9 8.14 -13.58 6.06
CA ALA A 9 8.43 -14.43 4.90
C ALA A 9 9.43 -15.49 5.33
N GLU A 10 9.14 -16.75 5.00
CA GLU A 10 9.94 -17.92 5.37
C GLU A 10 10.28 -18.73 4.12
N HIS A 11 11.56 -18.81 3.79
CA HIS A 11 12.10 -19.51 2.61
C HIS A 11 11.36 -19.16 1.31
N MET A 12 10.98 -17.88 1.17
CA MET A 12 10.13 -17.41 0.09
C MET A 12 10.93 -17.35 -1.22
N ASN A 13 10.41 -18.04 -2.24
CA ASN A 13 10.91 -18.00 -3.61
C ASN A 13 9.79 -17.49 -4.53
N LEU A 14 10.15 -16.74 -5.57
CA LEU A 14 9.20 -16.29 -6.58
C LEU A 14 9.75 -16.48 -7.98
N TYR A 15 8.91 -16.99 -8.86
CA TYR A 15 9.22 -17.26 -10.25
C TYR A 15 8.25 -16.54 -11.18
N TYR A 16 8.77 -16.01 -12.28
CA TYR A 16 8.04 -15.56 -13.46
C TYR A 16 8.27 -16.59 -14.59
N GLY A 17 7.31 -17.51 -14.78
CA GLY A 17 7.55 -18.66 -15.64
C GLY A 17 8.74 -19.50 -15.14
N THR A 18 9.80 -19.57 -15.94
CA THR A 18 11.05 -20.28 -15.58
C THR A 18 12.09 -19.41 -14.87
N PHE A 19 11.92 -18.07 -14.88
CA PHE A 19 12.88 -17.15 -14.29
C PHE A 19 12.61 -17.00 -12.78
N GLN A 20 13.61 -17.34 -11.95
CA GLN A 20 13.56 -17.13 -10.51
C GLN A 20 13.95 -15.69 -10.17
N ALA A 21 12.98 -14.89 -9.76
CA ALA A 21 13.16 -13.48 -9.41
C ALA A 21 13.54 -13.27 -7.94
N LEU A 22 13.06 -14.12 -7.04
CA LEU A 22 13.41 -14.08 -5.61
C LEU A 22 13.83 -15.47 -5.16
N LYS A 23 14.89 -15.53 -4.33
CA LYS A 23 15.47 -16.79 -3.87
C LYS A 23 15.66 -16.77 -2.36
N ASP A 24 15.02 -17.72 -1.68
CA ASP A 24 15.16 -18.00 -0.24
C ASP A 24 15.09 -16.72 0.64
N VAL A 25 14.07 -15.90 0.40
CA VAL A 25 13.88 -14.65 1.15
C VAL A 25 13.30 -14.96 2.51
N ASN A 26 14.00 -14.50 3.54
CA ASN A 26 13.58 -14.61 4.94
C ASN A 26 13.56 -13.20 5.53
N LEU A 27 12.39 -12.75 6.03
CA LEU A 27 12.20 -11.42 6.59
C LEU A 27 11.09 -11.44 7.63
N THR A 28 11.27 -10.68 8.70
CA THR A 28 10.23 -10.40 9.70
C THR A 28 10.00 -8.91 9.78
N VAL A 29 8.73 -8.52 9.81
CA VAL A 29 8.27 -7.12 9.99
C VAL A 29 7.47 -7.06 11.27
N ASP A 30 7.92 -6.25 12.21
CA ASP A 30 7.28 -6.07 13.51
C ASP A 30 6.15 -5.04 13.47
N GLU A 31 5.18 -5.18 14.38
CA GLU A 31 4.15 -4.15 14.58
C GLU A 31 4.77 -2.83 15.03
N HIS A 32 4.15 -1.73 14.59
CA HIS A 32 4.57 -0.37 14.94
C HIS A 32 6.02 -0.02 14.56
N ALA A 33 6.60 -0.75 13.61
CA ALA A 33 7.95 -0.53 13.11
C ALA A 33 7.95 -0.05 11.66
N VAL A 34 9.02 0.63 11.26
CA VAL A 34 9.31 0.95 9.86
C VAL A 34 10.44 0.05 9.40
N THR A 35 10.15 -0.80 8.40
CA THR A 35 11.13 -1.69 7.78
C THR A 35 11.48 -1.18 6.39
N ALA A 36 12.74 -0.83 6.15
CA ALA A 36 13.22 -0.37 4.85
C ALA A 36 13.97 -1.48 4.11
N LEU A 37 13.61 -1.70 2.84
CA LEU A 37 14.32 -2.59 1.93
C LEU A 37 15.29 -1.77 1.09
N ILE A 38 16.59 -2.01 1.26
CA ILE A 38 17.66 -1.29 0.57
C ILE A 38 18.38 -2.25 -0.38
N GLY A 39 18.70 -1.78 -1.58
CA GLY A 39 19.43 -2.57 -2.57
C GLY A 39 19.38 -1.91 -3.96
N PRO A 40 20.19 -2.38 -4.91
CA PRO A 40 20.26 -1.81 -6.27
C PRO A 40 18.93 -1.95 -7.02
N SER A 41 18.79 -1.18 -8.10
CA SER A 41 17.64 -1.33 -9.02
C SER A 41 17.64 -2.74 -9.61
N GLY A 42 16.44 -3.33 -9.72
CA GLY A 42 16.27 -4.68 -10.29
C GLY A 42 16.56 -5.84 -9.34
N CYS A 43 16.99 -5.63 -8.09
CA CYS A 43 17.25 -6.73 -7.14
C CYS A 43 15.99 -7.40 -6.55
N GLY A 44 14.80 -7.03 -7.00
CA GLY A 44 13.56 -7.70 -6.60
C GLY A 44 12.75 -7.04 -5.48
N LYS A 45 13.14 -5.84 -4.97
CA LYS A 45 12.40 -5.13 -3.89
C LYS A 45 10.91 -4.98 -4.19
N SER A 46 10.58 -4.41 -5.34
CA SER A 46 9.18 -4.21 -5.76
C SER A 46 8.45 -5.53 -5.95
N THR A 47 9.11 -6.57 -6.45
CA THR A 47 8.54 -7.92 -6.56
C THR A 47 8.22 -8.47 -5.17
N PHE A 48 9.14 -8.37 -4.22
CA PHE A 48 8.92 -8.81 -2.85
C PHE A 48 7.76 -8.06 -2.18
N ILE A 49 7.78 -6.72 -2.21
CA ILE A 49 6.71 -5.88 -1.62
C ILE A 49 5.35 -6.27 -2.20
N LYS A 50 5.23 -6.41 -3.53
CA LYS A 50 3.98 -6.80 -4.20
C LYS A 50 3.51 -8.22 -3.85
N THR A 51 4.41 -9.09 -3.41
CA THR A 51 4.02 -10.44 -2.99
C THR A 51 3.35 -10.43 -1.62
N LEU A 52 3.74 -9.51 -0.72
CA LEU A 52 3.23 -9.43 0.65
C LEU A 52 1.71 -9.16 0.73
N ASN A 53 1.10 -8.58 -0.32
CA ASN A 53 -0.35 -8.39 -0.41
C ASN A 53 -0.97 -9.09 -1.64
N ARG A 54 -0.28 -10.07 -2.21
CA ARG A 54 -0.74 -10.88 -3.34
C ARG A 54 -1.02 -10.09 -4.62
N MET A 55 -0.39 -8.91 -4.81
CA MET A 55 -0.52 -8.17 -6.08
C MET A 55 0.13 -8.90 -7.26
N ASN A 56 1.12 -9.77 -7.01
CA ASN A 56 1.75 -10.57 -8.04
C ASN A 56 0.83 -11.68 -8.61
N ASP A 57 -0.27 -12.03 -7.93
CA ASP A 57 -1.30 -12.95 -8.46
C ASP A 57 -1.92 -12.43 -9.77
N LEU A 58 -1.83 -11.11 -10.03
CA LEU A 58 -2.34 -10.49 -11.25
C LEU A 58 -1.40 -10.67 -12.45
N VAL A 59 -0.20 -11.20 -12.24
CA VAL A 59 0.81 -11.43 -13.29
C VAL A 59 0.74 -12.89 -13.73
N PRO A 60 0.41 -13.18 -15.00
CA PRO A 60 0.35 -14.55 -15.50
C PRO A 60 1.67 -15.30 -15.33
N GLY A 61 1.61 -16.55 -14.91
CA GLY A 61 2.79 -17.42 -14.75
C GLY A 61 3.63 -17.14 -13.51
N VAL A 62 3.15 -16.33 -12.57
CA VAL A 62 3.81 -16.17 -11.26
C VAL A 62 3.55 -17.41 -10.41
N ARG A 63 4.63 -17.90 -9.80
CA ARG A 63 4.61 -18.98 -8.80
C ARG A 63 5.41 -18.55 -7.57
N VAL A 64 4.79 -18.70 -6.41
CA VAL A 64 5.40 -18.41 -5.11
C VAL A 64 5.57 -19.74 -4.36
N GLU A 65 6.73 -19.95 -3.76
CA GLU A 65 7.04 -21.08 -2.87
C GLU A 65 7.53 -20.55 -1.52
N GLY A 66 7.49 -21.37 -0.48
CA GLY A 66 7.74 -20.96 0.90
C GLY A 66 6.47 -20.45 1.55
N LYS A 67 6.59 -19.62 2.59
CA LYS A 67 5.45 -19.08 3.32
C LYS A 67 5.54 -17.56 3.46
N ILE A 68 4.40 -16.91 3.42
CA ILE A 68 4.25 -15.52 3.84
C ILE A 68 3.11 -15.48 4.85
N LEU A 69 3.44 -15.11 6.08
CA LEU A 69 2.48 -15.09 7.17
C LEU A 69 2.07 -13.65 7.50
N TYR A 70 0.78 -13.40 7.58
CA TYR A 70 0.21 -12.18 8.14
C TYR A 70 -0.46 -12.55 9.47
N ARG A 71 0.06 -12.00 10.58
CA ARG A 71 -0.37 -12.35 11.95
C ARG A 71 -0.39 -13.86 12.19
N GLY A 72 0.65 -14.57 11.71
CA GLY A 72 0.80 -16.02 11.86
C GLY A 72 -0.04 -16.87 10.90
N ARG A 73 -0.85 -16.27 10.03
CA ARG A 73 -1.69 -16.96 9.04
C ARG A 73 -1.10 -16.85 7.63
N ASP A 74 -0.98 -17.96 6.92
CA ASP A 74 -0.44 -17.96 5.56
C ASP A 74 -1.37 -17.21 4.59
N ILE A 75 -0.84 -16.21 3.90
CA ILE A 75 -1.61 -15.41 2.94
C ILE A 75 -1.99 -16.18 1.67
N PHE A 76 -1.38 -17.33 1.42
CA PHE A 76 -1.71 -18.23 0.29
C PHE A 76 -2.61 -19.39 0.69
N GLU A 77 -3.09 -19.43 1.93
CA GLU A 77 -4.01 -20.44 2.42
C GLU A 77 -5.28 -20.51 1.54
N LYS A 78 -5.75 -21.73 1.28
CA LYS A 78 -6.97 -21.96 0.49
C LYS A 78 -8.19 -21.34 1.17
N GLY A 79 -8.95 -20.55 0.42
CA GLY A 79 -10.17 -19.87 0.93
C GLY A 79 -9.92 -18.54 1.62
N LEU A 80 -8.68 -18.03 1.66
CA LEU A 80 -8.41 -16.72 2.20
C LEU A 80 -9.04 -15.63 1.30
N ASP A 81 -9.76 -14.69 1.92
CA ASP A 81 -10.31 -13.52 1.23
C ASP A 81 -9.19 -12.51 0.93
N VAL A 82 -8.79 -12.49 -0.35
CA VAL A 82 -7.74 -11.60 -0.85
C VAL A 82 -8.15 -10.12 -0.78
N THR A 83 -9.44 -9.82 -0.89
CA THR A 83 -9.94 -8.44 -0.78
C THR A 83 -9.77 -7.92 0.64
N LEU A 84 -10.11 -8.76 1.62
CA LEU A 84 -9.89 -8.44 3.03
C LEU A 84 -8.40 -8.34 3.36
N LEU A 85 -7.56 -9.23 2.82
CA LEU A 85 -6.11 -9.15 2.96
C LEU A 85 -5.58 -7.80 2.47
N ARG A 86 -5.96 -7.37 1.25
CA ARG A 86 -5.54 -6.10 0.66
C ARG A 86 -6.08 -4.86 1.37
N LYS A 87 -7.19 -4.99 2.09
CA LYS A 87 -7.67 -3.96 3.02
C LYS A 87 -6.73 -3.81 4.21
N ARG A 88 -6.24 -4.93 4.76
CA ARG A 88 -5.34 -4.95 5.92
C ARG A 88 -3.90 -4.62 5.56
N ILE A 89 -3.46 -5.05 4.38
CA ILE A 89 -2.12 -4.78 3.85
C ILE A 89 -2.26 -3.86 2.64
N GLY A 90 -2.32 -2.55 2.92
CA GLY A 90 -2.44 -1.51 1.90
C GLY A 90 -1.15 -1.34 1.10
N MET A 91 -1.27 -0.75 -0.10
CA MET A 91 -0.10 -0.50 -0.96
C MET A 91 -0.15 0.86 -1.63
N VAL A 92 0.99 1.53 -1.64
CA VAL A 92 1.26 2.74 -2.43
C VAL A 92 2.29 2.41 -3.50
N PHE A 93 1.95 2.67 -4.76
CA PHE A 93 2.82 2.38 -5.90
C PHE A 93 3.82 3.50 -6.16
N GLN A 94 4.92 3.18 -6.82
CA GLN A 94 5.97 4.12 -7.23
C GLN A 94 5.41 5.26 -8.08
N LYS A 95 4.56 4.94 -9.08
CA LYS A 95 3.87 5.95 -9.89
C LYS A 95 2.52 6.28 -9.28
N PRO A 96 2.18 7.57 -9.11
CA PRO A 96 0.86 7.96 -8.66
C PRO A 96 -0.22 7.39 -9.59
N ASN A 97 -1.29 6.88 -9.00
CA ASN A 97 -2.41 6.30 -9.72
C ASN A 97 -3.77 6.76 -9.14
N PRO A 98 -4.03 8.07 -9.08
CA PRO A 98 -5.32 8.55 -8.63
C PRO A 98 -6.41 8.08 -9.59
N PHE A 99 -7.59 7.76 -9.05
CA PHE A 99 -8.75 7.49 -9.88
C PHE A 99 -9.22 8.77 -10.60
N PRO A 100 -9.84 8.68 -11.80
CA PRO A 100 -10.40 9.83 -12.51
C PRO A 100 -11.68 10.36 -11.82
N MET A 101 -11.55 10.72 -10.56
CA MET A 101 -12.58 11.19 -9.65
C MET A 101 -12.11 12.45 -8.92
N SER A 102 -12.98 13.03 -8.09
CA SER A 102 -12.59 14.13 -7.21
C SER A 102 -11.53 13.70 -6.17
N VAL A 103 -10.84 14.67 -5.57
CA VAL A 103 -9.94 14.43 -4.44
C VAL A 103 -10.67 13.71 -3.31
N TYR A 104 -11.87 14.19 -2.96
CA TYR A 104 -12.73 13.61 -1.92
C TYR A 104 -13.11 12.16 -2.23
N ASP A 105 -13.55 11.90 -3.47
CA ASP A 105 -14.00 10.56 -3.86
C ASP A 105 -12.85 9.55 -3.95
N ASN A 106 -11.63 9.99 -4.31
CA ASN A 106 -10.45 9.13 -4.25
C ASN A 106 -10.21 8.59 -2.84
N VAL A 107 -10.24 9.47 -1.83
CA VAL A 107 -9.99 9.07 -0.43
C VAL A 107 -11.18 8.33 0.16
N GLY A 108 -12.40 8.78 -0.13
CA GLY A 108 -13.64 8.19 0.36
C GLY A 108 -14.04 6.87 -0.31
N TYR A 109 -13.37 6.48 -1.40
CA TYR A 109 -13.72 5.28 -2.18
C TYR A 109 -13.66 4.00 -1.33
N GLY A 110 -12.51 3.76 -0.70
CA GLY A 110 -12.29 2.57 0.13
C GLY A 110 -13.27 2.49 1.32
N PRO A 111 -13.39 3.52 2.16
CA PRO A 111 -14.36 3.56 3.25
C PRO A 111 -15.79 3.26 2.82
N ARG A 112 -16.27 3.84 1.71
CA ARG A 112 -17.63 3.55 1.17
C ARG A 112 -17.76 2.07 0.77
N LEU A 113 -16.78 1.52 0.09
CA LEU A 113 -16.75 0.11 -0.32
C LEU A 113 -16.83 -0.83 0.91
N HIS A 114 -16.30 -0.39 2.04
CA HIS A 114 -16.28 -1.12 3.30
C HIS A 114 -17.42 -0.73 4.27
N GLY A 115 -18.49 -0.11 3.76
CA GLY A 115 -19.75 0.09 4.51
C GLY A 115 -19.86 1.41 5.26
N VAL A 116 -18.98 2.38 5.05
CA VAL A 116 -19.16 3.73 5.60
C VAL A 116 -20.16 4.51 4.74
N HIS A 117 -21.40 4.61 5.21
CA HIS A 117 -22.49 5.30 4.50
C HIS A 117 -22.80 6.69 5.10
N SER A 118 -22.44 6.93 6.36
CA SER A 118 -22.63 8.23 7.01
C SER A 118 -21.74 9.28 6.38
N LYS A 119 -22.37 10.37 5.86
CA LYS A 119 -21.62 11.49 5.30
C LYS A 119 -20.69 12.12 6.34
N LYS A 120 -21.17 12.33 7.56
CA LYS A 120 -20.38 12.91 8.66
C LYS A 120 -19.14 12.08 8.99
N GLU A 121 -19.31 10.77 9.05
CA GLU A 121 -18.21 9.84 9.30
C GLU A 121 -17.20 9.84 8.14
N LEU A 122 -17.71 9.82 6.90
CA LEU A 122 -16.86 9.85 5.72
C LEU A 122 -16.06 11.17 5.61
N ASP A 123 -16.69 12.31 5.91
CA ASP A 123 -16.02 13.61 5.93
C ASP A 123 -14.85 13.62 6.93
N ALA A 124 -15.07 13.06 8.12
CA ALA A 124 -14.03 12.94 9.15
C ALA A 124 -12.87 12.01 8.72
N ILE A 125 -13.18 10.86 8.10
CA ILE A 125 -12.17 9.93 7.59
C ILE A 125 -11.34 10.59 6.49
N VAL A 126 -11.99 11.27 5.54
CA VAL A 126 -11.32 11.95 4.42
C VAL A 126 -10.37 13.03 4.94
N GLU A 127 -10.84 13.89 5.85
CA GLU A 127 -10.00 14.92 6.45
C GLU A 127 -8.81 14.32 7.20
N GLN A 128 -9.05 13.32 8.05
CA GLN A 128 -7.99 12.65 8.82
C GLN A 128 -6.94 12.02 7.90
N ALA A 129 -7.37 11.33 6.83
CA ALA A 129 -6.46 10.68 5.90
C ALA A 129 -5.63 11.70 5.09
N LEU A 130 -6.24 12.81 4.64
CA LEU A 130 -5.53 13.87 3.94
C LEU A 130 -4.53 14.61 4.85
N ARG A 131 -4.85 14.79 6.14
CA ARG A 131 -3.91 15.30 7.14
C ARG A 131 -2.76 14.34 7.39
N GLY A 132 -3.05 13.04 7.55
CA GLY A 132 -2.03 12.00 7.72
C GLY A 132 -1.07 11.86 6.54
N ALA A 133 -1.51 12.23 5.33
CA ALA A 133 -0.67 12.29 4.13
C ALA A 133 -0.05 13.68 3.88
N ALA A 134 -0.14 14.62 4.82
CA ALA A 134 0.39 15.99 4.74
C ALA A 134 -0.03 16.76 3.47
N ILE A 135 -1.30 16.62 3.02
CA ILE A 135 -1.81 17.29 1.82
C ILE A 135 -3.07 18.13 2.09
N TRP A 136 -3.67 18.03 3.27
CA TRP A 136 -4.94 18.68 3.60
C TRP A 136 -4.98 20.17 3.25
N ASP A 137 -4.00 20.95 3.69
CA ASP A 137 -3.96 22.39 3.50
C ASP A 137 -3.86 22.82 2.04
N GLU A 138 -3.32 21.95 1.19
CA GLU A 138 -3.20 22.18 -0.25
C GLU A 138 -4.49 21.87 -1.03
N VAL A 139 -5.39 21.02 -0.47
CA VAL A 139 -6.54 20.50 -1.20
C VAL A 139 -7.89 20.77 -0.55
N LYS A 140 -7.96 21.27 0.70
CA LYS A 140 -9.20 21.46 1.46
C LYS A 140 -10.25 22.30 0.72
N ASP A 141 -9.82 23.32 -0.06
CA ASP A 141 -10.71 24.20 -0.82
C ASP A 141 -11.07 23.65 -2.21
N ARG A 142 -10.53 22.49 -2.57
CA ARG A 142 -10.72 21.88 -3.89
C ARG A 142 -11.07 20.39 -3.84
N LEU A 143 -11.61 19.90 -2.73
CA LEU A 143 -11.95 18.50 -2.51
C LEU A 143 -12.88 17.90 -3.60
N LYS A 144 -13.76 18.72 -4.18
CA LYS A 144 -14.67 18.30 -5.25
C LYS A 144 -14.06 18.39 -6.66
N LYS A 145 -12.85 18.94 -6.82
CA LYS A 145 -12.15 19.01 -8.11
C LYS A 145 -11.48 17.69 -8.45
N SER A 146 -11.26 17.47 -9.75
CA SER A 146 -10.59 16.26 -10.25
C SER A 146 -9.19 16.10 -9.64
N ALA A 147 -8.88 14.89 -9.19
CA ALA A 147 -7.56 14.52 -8.67
C ALA A 147 -6.48 14.53 -9.76
N LEU A 148 -6.85 14.34 -11.03
CA LEU A 148 -5.91 14.35 -12.15
C LEU A 148 -5.29 15.73 -12.41
N GLY A 149 -5.91 16.81 -11.91
CA GLY A 149 -5.37 18.17 -11.99
C GLY A 149 -4.38 18.54 -10.88
N LEU A 150 -4.00 17.60 -10.02
CA LEU A 150 -2.98 17.76 -9.00
C LEU A 150 -1.57 17.58 -9.60
N SER A 151 -0.55 18.19 -8.97
CA SER A 151 0.86 17.90 -9.31
C SER A 151 1.22 16.46 -8.98
N GLY A 152 2.30 15.92 -9.57
CA GLY A 152 2.73 14.55 -9.33
C GLY A 152 2.94 14.22 -7.84
N GLY A 153 3.60 15.12 -7.11
CA GLY A 153 3.79 14.97 -5.65
C GLY A 153 2.47 15.02 -4.87
N GLN A 154 1.54 15.90 -5.28
CA GLN A 154 0.20 15.95 -4.68
C GLN A 154 -0.60 14.67 -4.98
N GLN A 155 -0.51 14.15 -6.20
CA GLN A 155 -1.16 12.88 -6.57
C GLN A 155 -0.58 11.71 -5.75
N GLN A 156 0.73 11.68 -5.51
CA GLN A 156 1.35 10.65 -4.68
C GLN A 156 0.84 10.72 -3.24
N ARG A 157 0.84 11.91 -2.62
CA ARG A 157 0.28 12.09 -1.28
C ARG A 157 -1.21 11.78 -1.22
N LEU A 158 -1.97 12.05 -2.28
CA LEU A 158 -3.37 11.63 -2.37
C LEU A 158 -3.52 10.11 -2.38
N CYS A 159 -2.65 9.39 -3.10
CA CYS A 159 -2.65 7.92 -3.09
C CYS A 159 -2.29 7.36 -1.72
N ILE A 160 -1.39 8.02 -0.97
CA ILE A 160 -1.10 7.69 0.43
C ILE A 160 -2.35 7.91 1.29
N ALA A 161 -3.01 9.08 1.18
CA ALA A 161 -4.25 9.37 1.92
C ALA A 161 -5.35 8.33 1.63
N ARG A 162 -5.51 7.94 0.35
CA ARG A 162 -6.44 6.88 -0.06
C ARG A 162 -6.16 5.54 0.62
N ALA A 163 -4.89 5.17 0.73
CA ALA A 163 -4.49 3.95 1.41
C ALA A 163 -4.71 4.02 2.93
N LEU A 164 -4.41 5.16 3.56
CA LEU A 164 -4.63 5.38 5.00
C LEU A 164 -6.10 5.41 5.40
N ALA A 165 -7.00 5.83 4.50
CA ALA A 165 -8.43 6.00 4.79
C ALA A 165 -9.14 4.69 5.20
N VAL A 166 -8.63 3.55 4.79
CA VAL A 166 -9.16 2.22 5.19
C VAL A 166 -8.51 1.67 6.45
N LYS A 167 -7.59 2.41 7.08
CA LYS A 167 -6.85 2.05 8.31
C LYS A 167 -6.19 0.66 8.18
N PRO A 168 -5.25 0.50 7.25
CA PRO A 168 -4.55 -0.77 7.10
C PRO A 168 -3.66 -1.06 8.31
N ASP A 169 -3.42 -2.34 8.63
CA ASP A 169 -2.49 -2.76 9.67
C ASP A 169 -1.04 -2.62 9.20
N VAL A 170 -0.82 -2.80 7.89
CA VAL A 170 0.49 -2.63 7.23
C VAL A 170 0.32 -1.77 5.99
N LEU A 171 1.21 -0.80 5.79
CA LEU A 171 1.27 0.01 4.59
C LEU A 171 2.57 -0.29 3.82
N LEU A 172 2.45 -0.92 2.68
CA LEU A 172 3.55 -1.19 1.76
C LEU A 172 3.79 0.02 0.87
N MET A 173 5.05 0.44 0.74
CA MET A 173 5.42 1.57 -0.12
C MET A 173 6.52 1.15 -1.09
N ASP A 174 6.23 1.21 -2.39
CA ASP A 174 7.18 0.89 -3.46
C ASP A 174 7.76 2.22 -3.97
N GLU A 175 8.97 2.59 -3.50
CA GLU A 175 9.69 3.83 -3.83
C GLU A 175 8.81 5.10 -3.79
N PRO A 176 8.11 5.41 -2.68
CA PRO A 176 7.07 6.44 -2.63
C PRO A 176 7.59 7.87 -2.86
N THR A 177 8.89 8.09 -2.72
CA THR A 177 9.54 9.40 -2.85
C THR A 177 10.06 9.70 -4.24
N SER A 178 10.08 8.74 -5.16
CA SER A 178 10.59 8.93 -6.52
C SER A 178 9.83 9.98 -7.34
N ALA A 179 8.58 10.28 -6.97
CA ALA A 179 7.73 11.31 -7.58
C ALA A 179 7.67 12.62 -6.76
N LEU A 180 8.37 12.70 -5.63
CA LEU A 180 8.39 13.88 -4.77
C LEU A 180 9.60 14.75 -5.11
N ASP A 181 9.38 16.06 -5.18
CA ASP A 181 10.44 17.07 -5.18
C ASP A 181 11.27 16.92 -3.88
N PRO A 182 12.62 17.06 -3.92
CA PRO A 182 13.48 17.00 -2.74
C PRO A 182 13.00 17.85 -1.55
N LEU A 183 12.38 19.01 -1.81
CA LEU A 183 11.79 19.88 -0.79
C LEU A 183 10.50 19.32 -0.16
N SER A 184 9.83 18.38 -0.82
CA SER A 184 8.62 17.73 -0.31
C SER A 184 8.91 16.46 0.50
N THR A 185 10.15 15.99 0.48
CA THR A 185 10.60 14.77 1.16
C THR A 185 10.92 14.99 2.64
N SER A 186 11.05 16.26 3.07
CA SER A 186 11.42 16.67 4.43
C SER A 186 10.21 17.01 5.33
N LYS A 187 8.99 16.66 4.93
CA LYS A 187 7.77 16.88 5.72
C LYS A 187 7.17 15.58 6.22
#